data_89c89f11227284ed675a83726866c55d
#
_entry.id   89c89f11227284ed675a83726866c55d
#
_cell.length_a   1.000
_cell.length_b   1.000
_cell.length_c   1.000
_cell.angle_alpha   90.00
_cell.angle_beta   90.00
_cell.angle_gamma   90.00
#
_symmetry.space_group_name_H-M   'P 1'
#
loop_
_entity.id
_entity.type
_entity.pdbx_description
1 polymer ?
#
loop_
_entity_poly.entity_id
_entity_poly.type
_entity_poly.pdbx_seq_one_letter_code
_entity_poly.pdbx_strand_id
1 'polypeptide(L)'
;MTIIYRYLALQVLMGLGIATAVLLPLFGFLDLLDQLDDVGKGTYSVKDAFLYTALLLPRRFIQLAPFIALMGNVTALGRLAVGSELTALRGAGVSPLGISLAPVAVGMALLLLITALDQFVAPQFQQKAISSRAAALEKSAALGKQLGIWTRDERNILRIGEMLYAGRAANIEIMHFDDNGFLLRYTYARHADIINEGLWELRDVVIKTFNGNAVELVTRESVPWEPFLKEGDISTLTKSPESLSPAELLLHVHFLRATGQESDAYELALWGKAGGALTTIAMLLLSIPFVFGSVRAGLGNRLVLASMLGIGVYLFDQIIANAGLLLHLNPALSALLPGVVLIAVAYFWLRRIF
;
A
#
# COMPACT_ATOMS: atom_id res chain seq x y z
N MET A 1 -26.74 31.43 2.13
CA MET A 1 -25.46 30.83 1.73
C MET A 1 -25.30 29.40 2.21
N THR A 2 -25.55 29.06 3.46
CA THR A 2 -25.44 27.68 4.01
C THR A 2 -26.23 26.60 3.24
N ILE A 3 -27.42 26.91 2.72
CA ILE A 3 -28.23 25.95 1.97
C ILE A 3 -27.58 25.54 0.65
N ILE A 4 -27.01 26.50 -0.08
CA ILE A 4 -26.34 26.25 -1.37
C ILE A 4 -25.12 25.35 -1.17
N TYR A 5 -24.25 25.62 -0.18
CA TYR A 5 -23.09 24.81 0.11
C TYR A 5 -23.47 23.39 0.54
N ARG A 6 -24.50 23.23 1.36
CA ARG A 6 -25.02 21.92 1.75
C ARG A 6 -25.56 21.14 0.55
N TYR A 7 -26.26 21.80 -0.35
CA TYR A 7 -26.76 21.22 -1.59
C TYR A 7 -25.58 20.73 -2.47
N LEU A 8 -24.62 21.61 -2.74
CA LEU A 8 -23.42 21.28 -3.54
C LEU A 8 -22.63 20.13 -2.91
N ALA A 9 -22.41 20.14 -1.59
CA ALA A 9 -21.71 19.07 -0.89
C ALA A 9 -22.45 17.72 -1.02
N LEU A 10 -23.77 17.72 -0.94
CA LEU A 10 -24.59 16.52 -1.11
C LEU A 10 -24.49 15.98 -2.55
N GLN A 11 -24.51 16.86 -3.56
CA GLN A 11 -24.30 16.46 -4.96
C GLN A 11 -22.91 15.84 -5.18
N VAL A 12 -21.87 16.44 -4.58
CA VAL A 12 -20.50 15.89 -4.64
C VAL A 12 -20.42 14.53 -3.93
N LEU A 13 -20.99 14.40 -2.74
CA LEU A 13 -21.05 13.10 -2.04
C LEU A 13 -21.78 12.03 -2.86
N MET A 14 -22.90 12.38 -3.50
CA MET A 14 -23.60 11.46 -4.41
C MET A 14 -22.72 11.09 -5.60
N GLY A 15 -22.01 12.05 -6.20
CA GLY A 15 -21.08 11.80 -7.30
C GLY A 15 -19.95 10.86 -6.90
N LEU A 16 -19.31 11.08 -5.74
CA LEU A 16 -18.29 10.19 -5.17
C LEU A 16 -18.86 8.79 -4.89
N GLY A 17 -20.08 8.72 -4.34
CA GLY A 17 -20.78 7.46 -4.11
C GLY A 17 -21.03 6.67 -5.39
N ILE A 18 -21.48 7.34 -6.46
CA ILE A 18 -21.69 6.73 -7.78
C ILE A 18 -20.36 6.24 -8.36
N ALA A 19 -19.30 7.07 -8.32
CA ALA A 19 -17.98 6.67 -8.79
C ALA A 19 -17.45 5.46 -8.02
N THR A 20 -17.61 5.44 -6.70
CA THR A 20 -17.22 4.30 -5.85
C THR A 20 -18.03 3.06 -6.19
N ALA A 21 -19.34 3.18 -6.35
CA ALA A 21 -20.24 2.06 -6.65
C ALA A 21 -19.99 1.45 -8.03
N VAL A 22 -19.37 2.17 -8.95
CA VAL A 22 -18.98 1.66 -10.27
C VAL A 22 -17.55 1.12 -10.25
N LEU A 23 -16.60 1.91 -9.75
CA LEU A 23 -15.17 1.57 -9.83
C LEU A 23 -14.79 0.44 -8.89
N LEU A 24 -15.28 0.46 -7.64
CA LEU A 24 -14.87 -0.53 -6.65
C LEU A 24 -15.31 -1.96 -7.00
N PRO A 25 -16.56 -2.23 -7.43
CA PRO A 25 -16.94 -3.56 -7.90
C PRO A 25 -16.23 -3.97 -9.19
N LEU A 26 -15.97 -3.02 -10.12
CA LEU A 26 -15.26 -3.31 -11.36
C LEU A 26 -13.85 -3.83 -11.07
N PHE A 27 -13.07 -3.11 -10.27
CA PHE A 27 -11.72 -3.53 -9.91
C PHE A 27 -11.73 -4.75 -8.98
N GLY A 28 -12.69 -4.85 -8.05
CA GLY A 28 -12.89 -6.05 -7.24
C GLY A 28 -13.20 -7.30 -8.06
N PHE A 29 -13.94 -7.14 -9.16
CA PHE A 29 -14.19 -8.25 -10.10
C PHE A 29 -12.92 -8.67 -10.84
N LEU A 30 -12.08 -7.72 -11.28
CA LEU A 30 -10.78 -8.03 -11.89
C LEU A 30 -9.87 -8.77 -10.90
N ASP A 31 -9.79 -8.29 -9.65
CA ASP A 31 -9.06 -8.99 -8.58
C ASP A 31 -9.59 -10.42 -8.34
N LEU A 32 -10.91 -10.59 -8.38
CA LEU A 32 -11.51 -11.91 -8.25
C LEU A 32 -11.11 -12.85 -9.39
N LEU A 33 -11.09 -12.35 -10.64
CA LEU A 33 -10.64 -13.15 -11.77
C LEU A 33 -9.20 -13.65 -11.58
N ASP A 34 -8.30 -12.78 -11.13
CA ASP A 34 -6.91 -13.15 -10.84
C ASP A 34 -6.81 -14.22 -9.72
N GLN A 35 -7.71 -14.18 -8.74
CA GLN A 35 -7.74 -15.17 -7.66
C GLN A 35 -8.34 -16.53 -8.11
N LEU A 36 -9.20 -16.54 -9.13
CA LEU A 36 -9.79 -17.79 -9.65
C LEU A 36 -8.74 -18.69 -10.31
N ASP A 37 -7.63 -18.16 -10.82
CA ASP A 37 -6.51 -18.93 -11.39
C ASP A 37 -5.79 -19.80 -10.34
N ASP A 38 -5.95 -19.51 -9.07
CA ASP A 38 -5.37 -20.25 -7.96
C ASP A 38 -6.36 -21.28 -7.35
N VAL A 39 -7.61 -21.26 -7.75
CA VAL A 39 -8.62 -22.21 -7.26
C VAL A 39 -8.27 -23.64 -7.68
N GLY A 40 -8.30 -24.54 -6.70
CA GLY A 40 -7.90 -25.95 -6.88
C GLY A 40 -6.44 -26.23 -6.56
N LYS A 41 -5.61 -25.20 -6.29
CA LYS A 41 -4.26 -25.36 -5.76
C LYS A 41 -4.33 -25.51 -4.23
N GLY A 42 -3.76 -26.57 -3.68
CA GLY A 42 -3.84 -26.87 -2.24
C GLY A 42 -5.27 -27.05 -1.75
N THR A 43 -5.69 -26.30 -0.75
CA THR A 43 -7.06 -26.26 -0.23
C THR A 43 -7.82 -25.00 -0.66
N TYR A 44 -7.25 -24.18 -1.57
CA TYR A 44 -7.82 -22.91 -1.98
C TYR A 44 -9.08 -23.10 -2.83
N SER A 45 -10.20 -22.63 -2.35
CA SER A 45 -11.51 -22.78 -2.97
C SER A 45 -12.05 -21.47 -3.53
N VAL A 46 -13.10 -21.53 -4.35
CA VAL A 46 -13.81 -20.35 -4.86
C VAL A 46 -14.26 -19.43 -3.72
N LYS A 47 -14.69 -20.00 -2.59
CA LYS A 47 -15.12 -19.25 -1.41
C LYS A 47 -13.94 -18.44 -0.83
N ASP A 48 -12.73 -19.00 -0.82
CA ASP A 48 -11.54 -18.31 -0.33
C ASP A 48 -11.14 -17.16 -1.28
N ALA A 49 -11.30 -17.32 -2.60
CA ALA A 49 -11.10 -16.27 -3.57
C ALA A 49 -12.05 -15.07 -3.34
N PHE A 50 -13.34 -15.34 -3.11
CA PHE A 50 -14.30 -14.29 -2.76
C PHE A 50 -13.96 -13.60 -1.43
N LEU A 51 -13.59 -14.37 -0.41
CA LEU A 51 -13.21 -13.81 0.90
C LEU A 51 -11.95 -12.95 0.78
N TYR A 52 -10.95 -13.43 0.04
CA TYR A 52 -9.72 -12.68 -0.22
C TYR A 52 -10.02 -11.34 -0.89
N THR A 53 -10.80 -11.35 -1.98
CA THR A 53 -11.19 -10.14 -2.70
C THR A 53 -11.98 -9.18 -1.81
N ALA A 54 -12.94 -9.69 -1.02
CA ALA A 54 -13.71 -8.87 -0.09
C ALA A 54 -12.84 -8.20 0.98
N LEU A 55 -11.85 -8.92 1.51
CA LEU A 55 -10.90 -8.38 2.48
C LEU A 55 -9.96 -7.33 1.87
N LEU A 56 -9.73 -7.36 0.57
CA LEU A 56 -8.92 -6.37 -0.14
C LEU A 56 -9.67 -5.08 -0.52
N LEU A 57 -10.99 -5.04 -0.46
CA LEU A 57 -11.80 -3.88 -0.85
C LEU A 57 -11.38 -2.56 -0.16
N PRO A 58 -11.06 -2.51 1.16
CA PRO A 58 -10.59 -1.27 1.78
C PRO A 58 -9.29 -0.75 1.14
N ARG A 59 -8.36 -1.63 0.82
CA ARG A 59 -7.11 -1.28 0.12
C ARG A 59 -7.38 -0.79 -1.29
N ARG A 60 -8.26 -1.45 -2.03
CA ARG A 60 -8.67 -1.02 -3.38
C ARG A 60 -9.35 0.34 -3.36
N PHE A 61 -10.20 0.62 -2.38
CA PHE A 61 -10.82 1.93 -2.22
C PHE A 61 -9.77 3.04 -2.06
N ILE A 62 -8.72 2.81 -1.23
CA ILE A 62 -7.62 3.75 -1.05
C ILE A 62 -6.87 3.98 -2.36
N GLN A 63 -6.53 2.92 -3.08
CA GLN A 63 -5.82 3.00 -4.37
C GLN A 63 -6.63 3.73 -5.46
N LEU A 64 -7.95 3.54 -5.45
CA LEU A 64 -8.87 4.18 -6.41
C LEU A 64 -9.27 5.59 -6.02
N ALA A 65 -8.87 6.07 -4.85
CA ALA A 65 -9.29 7.37 -4.32
C ALA A 65 -9.04 8.56 -5.27
N PRO A 66 -7.88 8.68 -5.95
CA PRO A 66 -7.67 9.74 -6.93
C PRO A 66 -8.68 9.69 -8.09
N PHE A 67 -8.99 8.48 -8.58
CA PHE A 67 -10.01 8.27 -9.61
C PHE A 67 -11.42 8.61 -9.11
N ILE A 68 -11.77 8.14 -7.92
CA ILE A 68 -13.06 8.42 -7.29
C ILE A 68 -13.22 9.93 -7.09
N ALA A 69 -12.18 10.63 -6.65
CA ALA A 69 -12.20 12.08 -6.49
C ALA A 69 -12.45 12.81 -7.83
N LEU A 70 -11.72 12.44 -8.89
CA LEU A 70 -11.89 13.05 -10.21
C LEU A 70 -13.27 12.74 -10.80
N MET A 71 -13.60 11.45 -10.94
CA MET A 71 -14.83 10.99 -11.59
C MET A 71 -16.07 11.39 -10.82
N GLY A 72 -16.02 11.31 -9.48
CA GLY A 72 -17.12 11.71 -8.62
C GLY A 72 -17.44 13.20 -8.74
N ASN A 73 -16.42 14.06 -8.71
CA ASN A 73 -16.61 15.50 -8.90
C ASN A 73 -17.06 15.85 -10.33
N VAL A 74 -16.48 15.24 -11.36
CA VAL A 74 -16.90 15.46 -12.75
C VAL A 74 -18.35 15.01 -12.94
N THR A 75 -18.76 13.92 -12.32
CA THR A 75 -20.17 13.46 -12.34
C THR A 75 -21.08 14.46 -11.65
N ALA A 76 -20.76 14.89 -10.44
CA ALA A 76 -21.55 15.81 -9.64
C ALA A 76 -21.70 17.19 -10.32
N LEU A 77 -20.57 17.85 -10.53
CA LEU A 77 -20.54 19.19 -11.14
C LEU A 77 -20.97 19.15 -12.62
N GLY A 78 -20.68 18.08 -13.33
CA GLY A 78 -21.10 17.88 -14.71
C GLY A 78 -22.62 17.79 -14.84
N ARG A 79 -23.31 17.08 -13.93
CA ARG A 79 -24.79 17.05 -13.87
C ARG A 79 -25.37 18.42 -13.61
N LEU A 80 -24.81 19.16 -12.64
CA LEU A 80 -25.25 20.53 -12.35
C LEU A 80 -25.02 21.49 -13.53
N ALA A 81 -23.92 21.26 -14.30
CA ALA A 81 -23.64 22.05 -15.49
C ALA A 81 -24.65 21.76 -16.62
N VAL A 82 -24.97 20.48 -16.87
CA VAL A 82 -25.96 20.08 -17.88
C VAL A 82 -27.36 20.57 -17.52
N GLY A 83 -27.71 20.55 -16.20
CA GLY A 83 -28.96 21.08 -15.68
C GLY A 83 -29.01 22.61 -15.65
N SER A 84 -27.99 23.33 -16.14
CA SER A 84 -27.86 24.80 -16.07
C SER A 84 -27.85 25.39 -14.65
N GLU A 85 -27.74 24.54 -13.62
CA GLU A 85 -27.76 24.98 -12.23
C GLU A 85 -26.48 25.75 -11.87
N LEU A 86 -25.33 25.36 -12.40
CA LEU A 86 -24.08 26.12 -12.23
C LEU A 86 -24.17 27.51 -12.87
N THR A 87 -24.84 27.62 -14.01
CA THR A 87 -25.09 28.91 -14.66
C THR A 87 -26.05 29.79 -13.85
N ALA A 88 -27.09 29.20 -13.30
CA ALA A 88 -28.03 29.90 -12.43
C ALA A 88 -27.36 30.39 -11.13
N LEU A 89 -26.51 29.57 -10.50
CA LEU A 89 -25.72 29.97 -9.33
C LEU A 89 -24.79 31.13 -9.61
N ARG A 90 -24.13 31.12 -10.77
CA ARG A 90 -23.26 32.23 -11.22
C ARG A 90 -24.07 33.49 -11.50
N GLY A 91 -25.23 33.34 -12.15
CA GLY A 91 -26.17 34.46 -12.37
C GLY A 91 -26.70 35.06 -11.07
N ALA A 92 -26.82 34.25 -10.02
CA ALA A 92 -27.18 34.70 -8.67
C ALA A 92 -26.01 35.32 -7.87
N GLY A 93 -24.83 35.52 -8.50
CA GLY A 93 -23.67 36.18 -7.91
C GLY A 93 -22.75 35.25 -7.11
N VAL A 94 -22.93 33.93 -7.18
CA VAL A 94 -22.00 32.99 -6.53
C VAL A 94 -20.73 32.86 -7.42
N SER A 95 -19.60 33.25 -6.85
CA SER A 95 -18.31 33.13 -7.59
C SER A 95 -17.95 31.66 -7.86
N PRO A 96 -17.20 31.38 -8.95
CA PRO A 96 -16.71 30.03 -9.22
C PRO A 96 -15.89 29.46 -8.07
N LEU A 97 -15.08 30.28 -7.36
CA LEU A 97 -14.37 29.89 -6.14
C LEU A 97 -15.35 29.48 -5.02
N GLY A 98 -16.46 30.20 -4.86
CA GLY A 98 -17.51 29.82 -3.92
C GLY A 98 -18.12 28.45 -4.23
N ILE A 99 -18.37 28.16 -5.51
CA ILE A 99 -18.87 26.84 -5.95
C ILE A 99 -17.85 25.75 -5.66
N SER A 100 -16.54 26.03 -5.81
CA SER A 100 -15.45 25.06 -5.60
C SER A 100 -15.22 24.69 -4.14
N LEU A 101 -15.67 25.50 -3.18
CA LEU A 101 -15.50 25.26 -1.75
C LEU A 101 -16.15 23.95 -1.29
N ALA A 102 -17.33 23.62 -1.82
CA ALA A 102 -18.04 22.40 -1.45
C ALA A 102 -17.30 21.12 -1.92
N PRO A 103 -16.88 21.00 -3.21
CA PRO A 103 -16.01 19.91 -3.65
C PRO A 103 -14.72 19.78 -2.84
N VAL A 104 -14.05 20.88 -2.52
CA VAL A 104 -12.82 20.88 -1.74
C VAL A 104 -13.08 20.38 -0.31
N ALA A 105 -14.14 20.85 0.34
CA ALA A 105 -14.48 20.40 1.70
C ALA A 105 -14.82 18.91 1.75
N VAL A 106 -15.63 18.41 0.80
CA VAL A 106 -15.97 16.98 0.69
C VAL A 106 -14.73 16.15 0.34
N GLY A 107 -13.86 16.64 -0.54
CA GLY A 107 -12.61 15.99 -0.88
C GLY A 107 -11.63 15.92 0.30
N MET A 108 -11.59 16.94 1.14
CA MET A 108 -10.81 16.91 2.38
C MET A 108 -11.36 15.86 3.36
N ALA A 109 -12.69 15.75 3.48
CA ALA A 109 -13.30 14.69 4.27
C ALA A 109 -12.98 13.29 3.72
N LEU A 110 -12.97 13.13 2.39
CA LEU A 110 -12.54 11.89 1.73
C LEU A 110 -11.07 11.56 2.06
N LEU A 111 -10.17 12.54 2.04
CA LEU A 111 -8.76 12.34 2.40
C LEU A 111 -8.60 11.89 3.85
N LEU A 112 -9.32 12.51 4.78
CA LEU A 112 -9.31 12.09 6.18
C LEU A 112 -9.81 10.64 6.33
N LEU A 113 -10.87 10.29 5.62
CA LEU A 113 -11.39 8.91 5.60
C LEU A 113 -10.35 7.93 5.06
N ILE A 114 -9.70 8.24 3.94
CA ILE A 114 -8.68 7.40 3.31
C ILE A 114 -7.49 7.21 4.24
N THR A 115 -7.00 8.29 4.86
CA THR A 115 -5.88 8.22 5.81
C THR A 115 -6.23 7.37 7.02
N ALA A 116 -7.44 7.50 7.55
CA ALA A 116 -7.92 6.67 8.65
C ALA A 116 -8.05 5.18 8.24
N LEU A 117 -8.57 4.91 7.05
CA LEU A 117 -8.66 3.54 6.52
C LEU A 117 -7.28 2.93 6.30
N ASP A 118 -6.32 3.69 5.76
CA ASP A 118 -4.95 3.21 5.50
C ASP A 118 -4.16 2.97 6.80
N GLN A 119 -4.46 3.70 7.86
CA GLN A 119 -3.81 3.51 9.15
C GLN A 119 -4.41 2.33 9.95
N PHE A 120 -5.74 2.19 9.98
CA PHE A 120 -6.40 1.32 10.97
C PHE A 120 -7.09 0.10 10.36
N VAL A 121 -7.56 0.18 9.12
CA VAL A 121 -8.43 -0.86 8.54
C VAL A 121 -7.71 -1.66 7.46
N ALA A 122 -7.19 -1.00 6.44
CA ALA A 122 -6.64 -1.67 5.26
C ALA A 122 -5.49 -2.64 5.60
N PRO A 123 -4.51 -2.32 6.47
CA PRO A 123 -3.42 -3.23 6.79
C PRO A 123 -3.89 -4.53 7.44
N GLN A 124 -4.82 -4.44 8.41
CA GLN A 124 -5.34 -5.61 9.12
C GLN A 124 -6.09 -6.56 8.17
N PHE A 125 -6.95 -6.00 7.32
CA PHE A 125 -7.72 -6.79 6.35
C PHE A 125 -6.82 -7.40 5.28
N GLN A 126 -5.85 -6.65 4.77
CA GLN A 126 -4.89 -7.11 3.76
C GLN A 126 -4.00 -8.24 4.32
N GLN A 127 -3.47 -8.08 5.55
CA GLN A 127 -2.67 -9.12 6.20
C GLN A 127 -3.48 -10.39 6.41
N LYS A 128 -4.75 -10.27 6.85
CA LYS A 128 -5.65 -11.42 7.00
C LYS A 128 -5.93 -12.10 5.65
N ALA A 129 -6.11 -11.33 4.58
CA ALA A 129 -6.29 -11.87 3.24
C ALA A 129 -5.05 -12.67 2.80
N ILE A 130 -3.86 -12.08 2.90
CA ILE A 130 -2.60 -12.70 2.50
C ILE A 130 -2.32 -13.97 3.33
N SER A 131 -2.49 -13.92 4.65
CA SER A 131 -2.23 -15.07 5.52
C SER A 131 -3.21 -16.22 5.28
N SER A 132 -4.52 -15.94 5.09
CA SER A 132 -5.50 -16.97 4.79
C SER A 132 -5.27 -17.62 3.42
N ARG A 133 -4.89 -16.83 2.40
CA ARG A 133 -4.52 -17.34 1.08
C ARG A 133 -3.25 -18.20 1.14
N ALA A 134 -2.20 -17.74 1.82
CA ALA A 134 -0.97 -18.48 2.00
C ALA A 134 -1.23 -19.83 2.69
N ALA A 135 -1.98 -19.84 3.79
CA ALA A 135 -2.34 -21.07 4.51
C ALA A 135 -3.13 -22.06 3.65
N ALA A 136 -4.01 -21.59 2.76
CA ALA A 136 -4.78 -22.44 1.86
C ALA A 136 -3.94 -22.99 0.70
N LEU A 137 -2.93 -22.26 0.23
CA LEU A 137 -2.03 -22.65 -0.85
C LEU A 137 -0.85 -23.50 -0.35
N GLU A 138 -0.41 -23.36 0.91
CA GLU A 138 0.77 -24.02 1.48
C GLU A 138 0.72 -25.56 1.43
N LYS A 139 -0.46 -26.17 1.46
CA LYS A 139 -0.57 -27.62 1.21
C LYS A 139 -0.07 -28.04 -0.18
N SER A 140 0.01 -27.11 -1.12
CA SER A 140 0.57 -27.31 -2.46
C SER A 140 2.00 -26.82 -2.61
N ALA A 141 2.46 -25.91 -1.74
CA ALA A 141 3.73 -25.20 -1.87
C ALA A 141 4.94 -25.93 -1.22
N ALA A 142 4.78 -27.15 -0.76
CA ALA A 142 5.89 -28.00 -0.30
C ALA A 142 6.99 -28.23 -1.37
N LEU A 143 6.86 -27.63 -2.54
CA LEU A 143 7.79 -27.70 -3.68
C LEU A 143 8.33 -26.33 -4.15
N GLY A 144 7.91 -25.21 -3.58
CA GLY A 144 8.37 -23.88 -3.97
C GLY A 144 9.43 -23.31 -3.03
N LYS A 145 10.68 -23.22 -3.50
CA LYS A 145 11.78 -22.50 -2.83
C LYS A 145 11.35 -21.11 -2.41
N GLN A 146 10.98 -20.91 -1.15
CA GLN A 146 10.90 -19.57 -0.59
C GLN A 146 12.32 -19.03 -0.36
N LEU A 147 12.60 -17.84 -0.88
CA LEU A 147 13.76 -17.04 -0.53
C LEU A 147 13.71 -16.80 0.99
N GLY A 148 14.67 -17.35 1.74
CA GLY A 148 14.72 -17.19 3.19
C GLY A 148 14.80 -15.71 3.59
N ILE A 149 14.24 -15.39 4.75
CA ILE A 149 14.31 -14.05 5.33
C ILE A 149 15.72 -13.87 5.91
N TRP A 150 16.41 -12.85 5.46
CA TRP A 150 17.72 -12.48 5.97
C TRP A 150 17.61 -11.21 6.81
N THR A 151 18.25 -11.24 7.96
CA THR A 151 18.39 -10.04 8.79
C THR A 151 19.78 -10.01 9.41
N ARG A 152 20.27 -8.81 9.69
CA ARG A 152 21.63 -8.58 10.17
C ARG A 152 21.60 -7.61 11.35
N ASP A 153 22.42 -7.91 12.35
CA ASP A 153 22.89 -7.01 13.39
C ASP A 153 24.39 -6.77 13.22
N GLU A 154 25.02 -5.93 14.03
CA GLU A 154 26.44 -5.58 13.91
C GLU A 154 27.36 -6.80 13.77
N ARG A 155 27.09 -7.88 14.50
CA ARG A 155 27.93 -9.11 14.55
C ARG A 155 27.19 -10.38 14.17
N ASN A 156 25.91 -10.33 13.96
CA ASN A 156 25.11 -11.53 13.70
C ASN A 156 24.37 -11.40 12.37
N ILE A 157 24.31 -12.50 11.63
CA ILE A 157 23.42 -12.67 10.48
C ILE A 157 22.47 -13.81 10.82
N LEU A 158 21.19 -13.55 10.72
CA LEU A 158 20.12 -14.53 10.88
C LEU A 158 19.47 -14.78 9.53
N ARG A 159 19.36 -16.05 9.18
CA ARG A 159 18.52 -16.50 8.07
C ARG A 159 17.42 -17.40 8.60
N ILE A 160 16.18 -17.08 8.26
CA ILE A 160 15.01 -17.91 8.49
C ILE A 160 14.61 -18.48 7.13
N GLY A 161 14.76 -19.78 6.94
CA GLY A 161 14.47 -20.42 5.65
C GLY A 161 12.97 -20.40 5.34
N GLU A 162 12.12 -20.66 6.35
CA GLU A 162 10.67 -20.76 6.17
C GLU A 162 9.94 -20.44 7.47
N MET A 163 8.84 -19.68 7.37
CA MET A 163 7.89 -19.49 8.48
C MET A 163 6.72 -20.46 8.27
N LEU A 164 6.59 -21.47 9.13
CA LEU A 164 5.57 -22.52 8.96
C LEU A 164 4.17 -22.04 9.38
N TYR A 165 4.06 -21.33 10.51
CA TYR A 165 2.85 -20.65 11.03
C TYR A 165 3.24 -19.70 12.16
N ALA A 166 2.27 -18.95 12.68
CA ALA A 166 2.53 -18.00 13.77
C ALA A 166 3.19 -18.73 14.95
N GLY A 167 4.43 -18.35 15.27
CA GLY A 167 5.19 -18.92 16.37
C GLY A 167 6.10 -20.11 16.02
N ARG A 168 6.21 -20.52 14.74
CA ARG A 168 7.14 -21.58 14.36
C ARG A 168 7.86 -21.29 13.03
N ALA A 169 9.19 -21.42 13.08
CA ALA A 169 10.05 -21.24 11.91
C ALA A 169 10.87 -22.53 11.62
N ALA A 170 11.33 -22.69 10.37
CA ALA A 170 12.18 -23.81 9.95
C ALA A 170 13.42 -23.32 9.21
N ASN A 171 14.47 -24.17 9.22
CA ASN A 171 15.75 -23.92 8.57
C ASN A 171 16.38 -22.58 9.00
N ILE A 172 16.62 -22.45 10.30
CA ILE A 172 17.22 -21.25 10.89
C ILE A 172 18.74 -21.37 10.86
N GLU A 173 19.40 -20.36 10.34
CA GLU A 173 20.84 -20.23 10.31
C GLU A 173 21.26 -18.95 11.02
N ILE A 174 22.14 -19.07 12.01
CA ILE A 174 22.68 -17.94 12.77
C ILE A 174 24.19 -17.94 12.58
N MET A 175 24.72 -16.87 12.05
CA MET A 175 26.16 -16.66 11.84
C MET A 175 26.63 -15.55 12.79
N HIS A 176 27.61 -15.85 13.59
CA HIS A 176 28.23 -14.89 14.51
C HIS A 176 29.66 -14.59 14.06
N PHE A 177 29.96 -13.30 13.88
CA PHE A 177 31.27 -12.81 13.39
C PHE A 177 32.03 -12.08 14.51
N ASP A 178 33.34 -12.07 14.42
CA ASP A 178 34.19 -11.24 15.25
C ASP A 178 34.27 -9.78 14.73
N ASP A 179 34.97 -8.92 15.47
CA ASP A 179 35.18 -7.52 15.10
C ASP A 179 35.99 -7.32 13.79
N ASN A 180 36.68 -8.36 13.33
CA ASN A 180 37.45 -8.36 12.08
C ASN A 180 36.65 -8.94 10.90
N GLY A 181 35.40 -9.38 11.13
CA GLY A 181 34.55 -9.98 10.12
C GLY A 181 34.79 -11.46 9.84
N PHE A 182 35.54 -12.18 10.71
CA PHE A 182 35.70 -13.62 10.62
C PHE A 182 34.55 -14.34 11.30
N LEU A 183 34.05 -15.42 10.67
CA LEU A 183 33.00 -16.26 11.21
C LEU A 183 33.51 -17.06 12.42
N LEU A 184 32.99 -16.77 13.61
CA LEU A 184 33.31 -17.46 14.85
C LEU A 184 32.42 -18.66 15.11
N ARG A 185 31.12 -18.52 14.82
CA ARG A 185 30.13 -19.55 15.09
C ARG A 185 29.06 -19.59 14.02
N TYR A 186 28.72 -20.78 13.58
CA TYR A 186 27.57 -21.06 12.72
C TYR A 186 26.63 -22.00 13.45
N THR A 187 25.39 -21.58 13.64
CA THR A 187 24.35 -22.38 14.29
C THR A 187 23.25 -22.64 13.26
N TYR A 188 22.96 -23.90 13.03
CA TYR A 188 21.82 -24.33 12.21
C TYR A 188 20.79 -25.01 13.13
N ALA A 189 19.51 -24.64 13.00
CA ALA A 189 18.40 -25.30 13.67
C ALA A 189 17.36 -25.71 12.64
N ARG A 190 16.87 -26.95 12.72
CA ARG A 190 15.85 -27.43 11.80
C ARG A 190 14.52 -26.72 12.04
N HIS A 191 14.18 -26.47 13.32
CA HIS A 191 12.97 -25.75 13.72
C HIS A 191 13.30 -24.76 14.84
N ALA A 192 12.49 -23.72 14.97
CA ALA A 192 12.45 -22.85 16.13
C ALA A 192 11.01 -22.62 16.55
N ASP A 193 10.72 -22.84 17.81
CA ASP A 193 9.45 -22.49 18.43
C ASP A 193 9.61 -21.13 19.11
N ILE A 194 8.83 -20.15 18.69
CA ILE A 194 8.82 -18.78 19.24
C ILE A 194 7.90 -18.80 20.46
N ILE A 195 8.49 -18.82 21.67
CA ILE A 195 7.74 -18.94 22.92
C ILE A 195 7.16 -17.59 23.32
N ASN A 196 7.95 -16.53 23.20
CA ASN A 196 7.58 -15.12 23.44
C ASN A 196 8.56 -14.17 22.74
N GLU A 197 8.34 -12.86 22.91
CA GLU A 197 9.04 -11.76 22.23
C GLU A 197 10.57 -11.77 22.34
N GLY A 198 11.14 -12.45 23.31
CA GLY A 198 12.58 -12.45 23.56
C GLY A 198 13.19 -13.84 23.65
N LEU A 199 12.42 -14.92 23.46
CA LEU A 199 12.94 -16.27 23.65
C LEU A 199 12.43 -17.23 22.58
N TRP A 200 13.37 -17.79 21.81
CA TRP A 200 13.13 -18.88 20.86
C TRP A 200 13.74 -20.17 21.36
N GLU A 201 13.03 -21.25 21.20
CA GLU A 201 13.56 -22.58 21.42
C GLU A 201 13.96 -23.18 20.09
N LEU A 202 15.28 -23.21 19.83
CA LEU A 202 15.84 -23.85 18.65
C LEU A 202 15.85 -25.37 18.87
N ARG A 203 15.39 -26.14 17.86
CA ARG A 203 15.36 -27.61 17.92
C ARG A 203 16.15 -28.24 16.79
N ASP A 204 16.72 -29.43 17.06
CA ASP A 204 17.65 -30.14 16.17
C ASP A 204 18.82 -29.24 15.77
N VAL A 205 19.58 -28.76 16.76
CA VAL A 205 20.59 -27.71 16.60
C VAL A 205 21.96 -28.31 16.33
N VAL A 206 22.62 -27.81 15.28
CA VAL A 206 24.00 -28.09 14.96
C VAL A 206 24.81 -26.81 15.07
N ILE A 207 25.79 -26.79 15.98
CA ILE A 207 26.65 -25.65 16.25
C ILE A 207 28.06 -26.00 15.73
N LYS A 208 28.59 -25.14 14.87
CA LYS A 208 29.99 -25.19 14.39
C LYS A 208 30.74 -23.97 14.94
N THR A 209 31.77 -24.20 15.74
CA THR A 209 32.64 -23.15 16.26
C THR A 209 33.99 -23.21 15.54
N PHE A 210 34.45 -22.09 15.02
CA PHE A 210 35.66 -21.94 14.24
C PHE A 210 36.77 -21.36 15.12
N ASN A 211 37.76 -22.20 15.51
CA ASN A 211 38.89 -21.80 16.34
C ASN A 211 40.16 -21.89 15.49
N GLY A 212 40.45 -20.89 14.68
CA GLY A 212 41.61 -20.91 13.76
C GLY A 212 41.49 -22.05 12.75
N ASN A 213 42.39 -23.07 12.87
CA ASN A 213 42.44 -24.24 11.97
C ASN A 213 41.53 -25.42 12.43
N ALA A 214 40.81 -25.30 13.54
CA ALA A 214 39.95 -26.35 14.06
C ALA A 214 38.48 -25.94 13.99
N VAL A 215 37.61 -26.90 13.64
CA VAL A 215 36.18 -26.74 13.67
C VAL A 215 35.61 -27.71 14.68
N GLU A 216 35.03 -27.18 15.74
CA GLU A 216 34.32 -27.96 16.74
C GLU A 216 32.87 -28.08 16.34
N LEU A 217 32.31 -29.28 16.31
CA LEU A 217 30.91 -29.55 15.97
C LEU A 217 30.18 -30.12 17.18
N VAL A 218 29.12 -29.43 17.60
CA VAL A 218 28.27 -29.87 18.70
C VAL A 218 26.81 -29.95 18.20
N THR A 219 26.19 -31.11 18.46
CA THR A 219 24.75 -31.29 18.16
C THR A 219 23.96 -31.28 19.47
N ARG A 220 22.84 -30.58 19.50
CA ARG A 220 21.93 -30.53 20.65
C ARG A 220 20.47 -30.67 20.20
N GLU A 221 19.63 -31.30 21.04
CA GLU A 221 18.21 -31.47 20.74
C GLU A 221 17.46 -30.15 20.84
N SER A 222 17.82 -29.33 21.83
CA SER A 222 17.19 -28.03 22.07
C SER A 222 18.18 -27.03 22.66
N VAL A 223 18.11 -25.77 22.22
CA VAL A 223 18.91 -24.65 22.72
C VAL A 223 18.01 -23.40 22.82
N PRO A 224 17.88 -22.79 24.00
CA PRO A 224 17.23 -21.49 24.11
C PRO A 224 18.12 -20.44 23.45
N TRP A 225 17.52 -19.56 22.68
CA TRP A 225 18.20 -18.48 21.96
C TRP A 225 17.41 -17.18 22.07
N GLU A 226 18.07 -16.11 22.44
CA GLU A 226 17.51 -14.77 22.49
C GLU A 226 17.79 -14.09 21.15
N PRO A 227 16.77 -13.85 20.31
CA PRO A 227 16.95 -13.17 19.06
C PRO A 227 17.26 -11.69 19.28
N PHE A 228 18.13 -11.13 18.46
CA PHE A 228 18.38 -9.69 18.43
C PHE A 228 17.23 -8.91 17.75
N LEU A 229 16.20 -9.60 17.27
CA LEU A 229 14.98 -9.06 16.68
C LEU A 229 13.91 -8.83 17.74
N LYS A 230 13.28 -7.67 17.73
CA LYS A 230 12.08 -7.40 18.53
C LYS A 230 10.85 -8.00 17.83
N GLU A 231 9.79 -8.29 18.60
CA GLU A 231 8.58 -8.97 18.08
C GLU A 231 7.96 -8.27 16.87
N GLY A 232 7.91 -6.94 16.87
CA GLY A 232 7.44 -6.15 15.75
C GLY A 232 8.22 -6.37 14.45
N ASP A 233 9.51 -6.67 14.55
CA ASP A 233 10.41 -6.78 13.39
C ASP A 233 10.15 -8.07 12.60
N ILE A 234 9.93 -9.21 13.28
CA ILE A 234 9.71 -10.50 12.62
C ILE A 234 8.39 -10.50 11.82
N SER A 235 7.34 -10.00 12.44
CA SER A 235 6.04 -9.90 11.79
C SER A 235 6.07 -8.93 10.60
N THR A 236 6.96 -7.95 10.63
CA THR A 236 7.11 -6.92 9.59
C THR A 236 8.03 -7.38 8.46
N LEU A 237 9.08 -8.17 8.76
CA LEU A 237 9.98 -8.74 7.75
C LEU A 237 9.27 -9.72 6.80
N THR A 238 8.18 -10.33 7.24
CA THR A 238 7.37 -11.25 6.42
C THR A 238 6.28 -10.54 5.61
N LYS A 239 6.04 -9.23 5.85
CA LYS A 239 4.98 -8.47 5.19
C LYS A 239 5.55 -7.70 4.00
N SER A 240 4.79 -7.67 2.91
CA SER A 240 5.12 -6.78 1.79
C SER A 240 5.03 -5.31 2.22
N PRO A 241 5.92 -4.41 1.73
CA PRO A 241 5.90 -2.99 2.09
C PRO A 241 4.53 -2.34 1.94
N GLU A 242 3.79 -2.75 0.90
CA GLU A 242 2.47 -2.22 0.59
C GLU A 242 1.39 -2.60 1.61
N SER A 243 1.57 -3.70 2.36
CA SER A 243 0.59 -4.20 3.34
C SER A 243 0.74 -3.57 4.72
N LEU A 244 1.79 -2.78 4.93
CA LEU A 244 2.06 -2.12 6.21
C LEU A 244 1.29 -0.80 6.32
N SER A 245 0.91 -0.44 7.55
CA SER A 245 0.36 0.88 7.86
C SER A 245 1.46 1.95 7.78
N PRO A 246 1.10 3.24 7.63
CA PRO A 246 2.07 4.34 7.68
C PRO A 246 2.96 4.33 8.94
N ALA A 247 2.40 4.02 10.10
CA ALA A 247 3.15 3.94 11.35
C ALA A 247 4.11 2.74 11.38
N GLU A 248 3.67 1.55 10.93
CA GLU A 248 4.55 0.37 10.81
C GLU A 248 5.68 0.63 9.82
N LEU A 249 5.40 1.27 8.67
CA LEU A 249 6.43 1.64 7.69
C LEU A 249 7.49 2.58 8.26
N LEU A 250 7.08 3.62 9.02
CA LEU A 250 8.01 4.53 9.68
C LEU A 250 8.96 3.81 10.62
N LEU A 251 8.43 2.93 11.47
CA LEU A 251 9.23 2.14 12.40
C LEU A 251 10.18 1.22 11.65
N HIS A 252 9.69 0.55 10.61
CA HIS A 252 10.49 -0.41 9.84
C HIS A 252 11.61 0.25 9.03
N VAL A 253 11.36 1.38 8.38
CA VAL A 253 12.38 2.18 7.69
C VAL A 253 13.47 2.63 8.68
N HIS A 254 13.07 3.07 9.89
CA HIS A 254 14.04 3.46 10.91
C HIS A 254 14.91 2.27 11.35
N PHE A 255 14.32 1.10 11.53
CA PHE A 255 15.04 -0.14 11.86
C PHE A 255 16.02 -0.53 10.76
N LEU A 256 15.60 -0.59 9.48
CA LEU A 256 16.45 -0.95 8.35
C LEU A 256 17.65 0.01 8.21
N ARG A 257 17.42 1.31 8.35
CA ARG A 257 18.50 2.31 8.34
C ARG A 257 19.48 2.15 9.51
N ALA A 258 18.97 1.86 10.71
CA ALA A 258 19.81 1.64 11.89
C ALA A 258 20.69 0.39 11.76
N THR A 259 20.21 -0.63 11.04
CA THR A 259 20.93 -1.90 10.81
C THR A 259 21.74 -1.92 9.51
N GLY A 260 21.79 -0.79 8.77
CA GLY A 260 22.53 -0.66 7.51
C GLY A 260 21.98 -1.53 6.38
N GLN A 261 20.69 -1.88 6.44
CA GLN A 261 19.98 -2.64 5.41
C GLN A 261 19.32 -1.70 4.39
N GLU A 262 19.08 -2.23 3.19
CA GLU A 262 18.43 -1.47 2.11
C GLU A 262 16.98 -1.16 2.44
N SER A 263 16.61 0.14 2.49
CA SER A 263 15.29 0.61 2.90
C SER A 263 14.43 1.17 1.76
N ASP A 264 14.98 1.25 0.54
CA ASP A 264 14.39 1.99 -0.60
C ASP A 264 12.95 1.56 -0.92
N ALA A 265 12.66 0.27 -0.91
CA ALA A 265 11.33 -0.25 -1.20
C ALA A 265 10.29 0.16 -0.13
N TYR A 266 10.69 0.13 1.15
CA TYR A 266 9.82 0.53 2.26
C TYR A 266 9.65 2.05 2.33
N GLU A 267 10.71 2.80 2.02
CA GLU A 267 10.63 4.25 1.92
C GLU A 267 9.73 4.68 0.76
N LEU A 268 9.84 4.02 -0.39
CA LEU A 268 8.95 4.30 -1.51
C LEU A 268 7.49 3.99 -1.15
N ALA A 269 7.22 2.88 -0.45
CA ALA A 269 5.88 2.56 0.02
C ALA A 269 5.35 3.61 1.01
N LEU A 270 6.20 4.09 1.94
CA LEU A 270 5.84 5.14 2.89
C LEU A 270 5.51 6.46 2.19
N TRP A 271 6.42 6.93 1.33
CA TRP A 271 6.21 8.16 0.57
C TRP A 271 5.10 8.02 -0.47
N GLY A 272 4.88 6.81 -1.00
CA GLY A 272 3.76 6.50 -1.89
C GLY A 272 2.39 6.74 -1.26
N LYS A 273 2.25 6.51 0.06
CA LYS A 273 1.01 6.85 0.78
C LYS A 273 0.76 8.36 0.82
N ALA A 274 1.80 9.16 1.08
CA ALA A 274 1.73 10.62 1.02
C ALA A 274 1.51 11.11 -0.44
N GLY A 275 2.18 10.50 -1.40
CA GLY A 275 2.02 10.75 -2.84
C GLY A 275 0.59 10.50 -3.31
N GLY A 276 -0.01 9.37 -2.92
CA GLY A 276 -1.40 9.04 -3.24
C GLY A 276 -2.41 10.05 -2.67
N ALA A 277 -2.19 10.53 -1.45
CA ALA A 277 -2.99 11.61 -0.87
C ALA A 277 -2.85 12.90 -1.68
N LEU A 278 -1.62 13.26 -2.05
CA LEU A 278 -1.32 14.45 -2.86
C LEU A 278 -1.96 14.36 -4.26
N THR A 279 -1.86 13.20 -4.90
CA THR A 279 -2.52 12.91 -6.19
C THR A 279 -4.04 13.00 -6.08
N THR A 280 -4.62 12.54 -4.96
CA THR A 280 -6.06 12.67 -4.71
C THR A 280 -6.49 14.14 -4.63
N ILE A 281 -5.71 14.99 -3.94
CA ILE A 281 -5.93 16.45 -3.91
C ILE A 281 -5.82 17.04 -5.32
N ALA A 282 -4.78 16.66 -6.06
CA ALA A 282 -4.57 17.14 -7.41
C ALA A 282 -5.74 16.80 -8.34
N MET A 283 -6.24 15.56 -8.29
CA MET A 283 -7.38 15.10 -9.08
C MET A 283 -8.68 15.82 -8.73
N LEU A 284 -8.87 16.09 -7.44
CA LEU A 284 -10.00 16.89 -6.98
C LEU A 284 -9.93 18.32 -7.53
N LEU A 285 -8.77 18.97 -7.50
CA LEU A 285 -8.58 20.31 -8.04
C LEU A 285 -8.73 20.32 -9.57
N LEU A 286 -8.20 19.33 -10.28
CA LEU A 286 -8.31 19.18 -11.73
C LEU A 286 -9.76 18.99 -12.19
N SER A 287 -10.61 18.36 -11.38
CA SER A 287 -12.02 18.17 -11.71
C SER A 287 -12.77 19.50 -11.94
N ILE A 288 -12.37 20.57 -11.25
CA ILE A 288 -13.01 21.89 -11.31
C ILE A 288 -12.84 22.52 -12.69
N PRO A 289 -11.62 22.81 -13.21
CA PRO A 289 -11.44 23.35 -14.53
C PRO A 289 -12.01 22.44 -15.63
N PHE A 290 -12.02 21.14 -15.41
CA PHE A 290 -12.58 20.18 -16.34
C PHE A 290 -14.09 20.39 -16.59
N VAL A 291 -14.82 20.76 -15.56
CA VAL A 291 -16.26 21.03 -15.66
C VAL A 291 -16.54 22.42 -16.20
N PHE A 292 -15.82 23.44 -15.72
CA PHE A 292 -16.05 24.83 -16.12
C PHE A 292 -15.51 25.18 -17.50
N GLY A 293 -14.44 24.48 -17.96
CA GLY A 293 -13.75 24.75 -19.24
C GLY A 293 -14.47 24.24 -20.49
N SER A 294 -15.38 23.26 -20.40
CA SER A 294 -16.04 22.65 -21.55
C SER A 294 -17.58 22.76 -21.47
N VAL A 295 -18.11 23.97 -21.51
CA VAL A 295 -19.57 24.25 -21.35
C VAL A 295 -20.44 23.54 -22.40
N ARG A 296 -19.89 23.19 -23.59
CA ARG A 296 -20.64 22.57 -24.68
C ARG A 296 -20.57 21.03 -24.72
N ALA A 297 -19.73 20.41 -23.92
CA ALA A 297 -19.60 18.95 -23.92
C ALA A 297 -20.66 18.30 -23.01
N GLY A 298 -21.37 17.30 -23.54
CA GLY A 298 -22.28 16.47 -22.76
C GLY A 298 -21.58 15.71 -21.63
N LEU A 299 -22.33 15.25 -20.64
CA LEU A 299 -21.81 14.55 -19.47
C LEU A 299 -20.96 13.33 -19.86
N GLY A 300 -21.41 12.53 -20.85
CA GLY A 300 -20.69 11.33 -21.32
C GLY A 300 -19.30 11.65 -21.82
N ASN A 301 -19.14 12.68 -22.66
CA ASN A 301 -17.83 13.08 -23.19
C ASN A 301 -16.87 13.55 -22.07
N ARG A 302 -17.39 14.26 -21.06
CA ARG A 302 -16.60 14.67 -19.89
C ARG A 302 -16.12 13.46 -19.06
N LEU A 303 -16.97 12.45 -18.90
CA LEU A 303 -16.61 11.23 -18.18
C LEU A 303 -15.54 10.43 -18.92
N VAL A 304 -15.67 10.30 -20.26
CA VAL A 304 -14.64 9.63 -21.08
C VAL A 304 -13.29 10.34 -20.97
N LEU A 305 -13.26 11.66 -21.11
CA LEU A 305 -12.02 12.43 -20.97
C LEU A 305 -11.45 12.37 -19.55
N ALA A 306 -12.29 12.41 -18.53
CA ALA A 306 -11.85 12.25 -17.13
C ALA A 306 -11.28 10.84 -16.88
N SER A 307 -11.87 9.80 -17.45
CA SER A 307 -11.35 8.43 -17.36
C SER A 307 -9.98 8.33 -18.05
N MET A 308 -9.82 8.90 -19.26
CA MET A 308 -8.53 8.90 -19.96
C MET A 308 -7.46 9.65 -19.16
N LEU A 309 -7.80 10.80 -18.58
CA LEU A 309 -6.89 11.55 -17.71
C LEU A 309 -6.50 10.72 -16.49
N GLY A 310 -7.47 10.11 -15.82
CA GLY A 310 -7.24 9.28 -14.66
C GLY A 310 -6.31 8.10 -14.95
N ILE A 311 -6.55 7.37 -16.05
CA ILE A 311 -5.68 6.27 -16.50
C ILE A 311 -4.27 6.79 -16.80
N GLY A 312 -4.16 7.92 -17.52
CA GLY A 312 -2.87 8.55 -17.84
C GLY A 312 -2.08 8.89 -16.57
N VAL A 313 -2.73 9.46 -15.56
CA VAL A 313 -2.10 9.77 -14.27
C VAL A 313 -1.68 8.50 -13.54
N TYR A 314 -2.50 7.47 -13.50
CA TYR A 314 -2.15 6.20 -12.91
C TYR A 314 -0.91 5.57 -13.55
N LEU A 315 -0.86 5.54 -14.88
CA LEU A 315 0.30 5.03 -15.62
C LEU A 315 1.55 5.88 -15.35
N PHE A 316 1.41 7.20 -15.32
CA PHE A 316 2.50 8.11 -15.00
C PHE A 316 3.05 7.86 -13.59
N ASP A 317 2.18 7.71 -12.60
CA ASP A 317 2.55 7.40 -11.23
C ASP A 317 3.32 6.07 -11.14
N GLN A 318 2.81 5.01 -11.78
CA GLN A 318 3.45 3.70 -11.83
C GLN A 318 4.82 3.73 -12.53
N ILE A 319 4.93 4.46 -13.64
CA ILE A 319 6.20 4.58 -14.36
C ILE A 319 7.24 5.27 -13.49
N ILE A 320 6.89 6.38 -12.84
CA ILE A 320 7.81 7.13 -11.98
C ILE A 320 8.21 6.30 -10.74
N ALA A 321 7.28 5.61 -10.11
CA ALA A 321 7.56 4.76 -8.96
C ALA A 321 8.53 3.62 -9.32
N ASN A 322 8.25 2.89 -10.40
CA ASN A 322 9.12 1.79 -10.86
C ASN A 322 10.48 2.28 -11.35
N ALA A 323 10.53 3.40 -12.10
CA ALA A 323 11.78 4.01 -12.53
C ALA A 323 12.61 4.49 -11.32
N GLY A 324 11.95 5.01 -10.28
CA GLY A 324 12.59 5.41 -9.03
C GLY A 324 13.33 4.27 -8.35
N LEU A 325 12.71 3.09 -8.26
CA LEU A 325 13.34 1.89 -7.70
C LEU A 325 14.50 1.39 -8.57
N LEU A 326 14.29 1.28 -9.89
CA LEU A 326 15.29 0.74 -10.81
C LEU A 326 16.54 1.65 -10.94
N LEU A 327 16.37 2.94 -10.84
CA LEU A 327 17.44 3.93 -10.97
C LEU A 327 18.00 4.38 -9.61
N HIS A 328 17.58 3.77 -8.50
CA HIS A 328 17.95 4.14 -7.14
C HIS A 328 17.77 5.65 -6.86
N LEU A 329 16.69 6.24 -7.41
CA LEU A 329 16.37 7.65 -7.16
C LEU A 329 15.84 7.82 -5.73
N ASN A 330 15.89 9.07 -5.23
CA ASN A 330 15.32 9.36 -3.92
C ASN A 330 13.84 8.95 -3.85
N PRO A 331 13.46 8.01 -2.95
CA PRO A 331 12.11 7.47 -2.86
C PRO A 331 11.03 8.55 -2.64
N ALA A 332 11.34 9.59 -1.86
CA ALA A 332 10.43 10.70 -1.61
C ALA A 332 10.14 11.50 -2.89
N LEU A 333 11.18 11.79 -3.71
CA LEU A 333 10.99 12.49 -4.97
C LEU A 333 10.15 11.66 -5.94
N SER A 334 10.46 10.37 -6.08
CA SER A 334 9.74 9.46 -6.99
C SER A 334 8.26 9.36 -6.63
N ALA A 335 7.93 9.31 -5.35
CA ALA A 335 6.55 9.18 -4.88
C ALA A 335 5.75 10.49 -4.92
N LEU A 336 6.38 11.65 -4.67
CA LEU A 336 5.67 12.93 -4.57
C LEU A 336 5.57 13.66 -5.91
N LEU A 337 6.53 13.43 -6.82
CA LEU A 337 6.63 14.16 -8.09
C LEU A 337 5.35 14.12 -8.93
N PRO A 338 4.66 12.99 -9.13
CA PRO A 338 3.41 12.97 -9.89
C PRO A 338 2.34 13.90 -9.32
N GLY A 339 2.12 13.84 -8.00
CA GLY A 339 1.14 14.68 -7.32
C GLY A 339 1.48 16.18 -7.42
N VAL A 340 2.76 16.55 -7.26
CA VAL A 340 3.23 17.95 -7.38
C VAL A 340 3.02 18.49 -8.80
N VAL A 341 3.39 17.71 -9.82
CA VAL A 341 3.19 18.09 -11.23
C VAL A 341 1.70 18.31 -11.52
N LEU A 342 0.84 17.42 -11.05
CA LEU A 342 -0.60 17.53 -11.25
C LEU A 342 -1.20 18.75 -10.53
N ILE A 343 -0.75 19.07 -9.31
CA ILE A 343 -1.17 20.29 -8.61
C ILE A 343 -0.74 21.53 -9.39
N ALA A 344 0.48 21.56 -9.90
CA ALA A 344 0.95 22.66 -10.75
C ALA A 344 0.07 22.83 -12.00
N VAL A 345 -0.23 21.73 -12.69
CA VAL A 345 -1.14 21.74 -13.86
C VAL A 345 -2.53 22.26 -13.47
N ALA A 346 -3.09 21.75 -12.37
CA ALA A 346 -4.38 22.20 -11.85
C ALA A 346 -4.38 23.70 -11.54
N TYR A 347 -3.33 24.20 -10.89
CA TYR A 347 -3.18 25.60 -10.53
C TYR A 347 -3.11 26.50 -11.76
N PHE A 348 -2.28 26.16 -12.77
CA PHE A 348 -2.19 26.92 -14.02
C PHE A 348 -3.51 26.92 -14.79
N TRP A 349 -4.22 25.79 -14.80
CA TRP A 349 -5.50 25.70 -15.48
C TRP A 349 -6.59 26.49 -14.76
N LEU A 350 -6.65 26.42 -13.43
CA LEU A 350 -7.55 27.23 -12.60
C LEU A 350 -7.35 28.75 -12.85
N ARG A 351 -6.07 29.21 -12.90
CA ARG A 351 -5.76 30.64 -13.18
C ARG A 351 -6.25 31.13 -14.55
N ARG A 352 -6.48 30.24 -15.49
CA ARG A 352 -7.01 30.61 -16.82
C ARG A 352 -8.53 30.73 -16.85
N ILE A 353 -9.22 30.18 -15.88
CA ILE A 353 -10.69 30.11 -15.81
C ILE A 353 -11.23 31.17 -14.86
N PHE A 354 -10.46 31.53 -13.85
CA PHE A 354 -10.76 32.58 -12.87
C PHE A 354 -9.95 33.84 -13.12
#